data_d6eede0dbf11be92a4e28265e886e113
#
_entry.id   d6eede0dbf11be92a4e28265e886e113
#
_cell.length_a   1.000
_cell.length_b   1.000
_cell.length_c   1.000
_cell.angle_alpha   90.00
_cell.angle_beta   90.00
_cell.angle_gamma   90.00
#
_symmetry.space_group_name_H-M   'P 1'
#
loop_
_entity.id
_entity.type
_entity.pdbx_description
1 polymer ?
#
loop_
_entity_poly.entity_id
_entity_poly.type
_entity_poly.pdbx_seq_one_letter_code
_entity_poly.pdbx_strand_id
1 'polypeptide(L)'
;MNPFMNEDFFLCGETAEKLYHGVAERLPIVDYHNHLSAKEIFENKQPKNIAQLWLGADHYKWRLMRANGVPERMITGDAPEDQKFFAYAETLPYAIGNPLYHWSHLELQRYFSIDTPLCGDTAAEVWQRANERIAQGGFSPRELLLRVGVVARCTT
;
A
#
# COMPACT_ATOMS: atom_id res chain seq x y z
N MET A 1 -7.30 10.51 -23.20
CA MET A 1 -6.09 10.13 -22.44
C MET A 1 -6.59 9.34 -21.26
N ASN A 2 -6.18 8.08 -21.09
CA ASN A 2 -6.59 7.29 -19.94
C ASN A 2 -6.02 7.90 -18.65
N PRO A 3 -6.80 7.98 -17.57
CA PRO A 3 -6.26 8.46 -16.30
C PRO A 3 -5.13 7.52 -15.82
N PHE A 4 -4.18 8.09 -15.08
CA PHE A 4 -3.14 7.31 -14.43
C PHE A 4 -3.77 6.30 -13.45
N MET A 5 -3.36 5.03 -13.51
CA MET A 5 -3.88 3.97 -12.64
C MET A 5 -5.38 3.69 -12.80
N ASN A 6 -5.87 3.67 -14.03
CA ASN A 6 -7.24 3.23 -14.33
C ASN A 6 -7.43 1.72 -14.07
N GLU A 7 -8.66 1.23 -14.27
CA GLU A 7 -9.02 -0.19 -14.06
C GLU A 7 -8.20 -1.16 -14.91
N ASP A 8 -7.73 -0.71 -16.08
CA ASP A 8 -6.94 -1.49 -17.03
C ASP A 8 -5.43 -1.26 -16.87
N PHE A 9 -5.02 -0.58 -15.81
CA PHE A 9 -3.61 -0.37 -15.55
C PHE A 9 -2.86 -1.70 -15.47
N PHE A 10 -1.81 -1.86 -16.24
CA PHE A 10 -1.08 -3.10 -16.55
C PHE A 10 -1.76 -4.08 -17.52
N LEU A 11 -2.99 -3.87 -17.95
CA LEU A 11 -3.61 -4.71 -18.95
C LEU A 11 -3.21 -4.21 -20.36
N CYS A 12 -2.43 -5.00 -21.06
CA CYS A 12 -1.93 -4.65 -22.38
C CYS A 12 -2.78 -5.32 -23.48
N GLY A 13 -3.82 -4.62 -23.93
CA GLY A 13 -4.67 -5.00 -25.06
C GLY A 13 -5.90 -5.80 -24.70
N GLU A 14 -6.85 -5.85 -25.66
CA GLU A 14 -8.18 -6.43 -25.48
C GLU A 14 -8.21 -7.85 -24.93
N THR A 15 -7.23 -8.68 -25.27
CA THR A 15 -7.20 -10.06 -24.78
C THR A 15 -6.91 -10.10 -23.26
N ALA A 16 -5.96 -9.26 -22.79
CA ALA A 16 -5.66 -9.15 -21.35
C ALA A 16 -6.88 -8.63 -20.58
N GLU A 17 -7.53 -7.58 -21.08
CA GLU A 17 -8.74 -7.01 -20.49
C GLU A 17 -9.87 -8.05 -20.39
N LYS A 18 -10.16 -8.77 -21.49
CA LYS A 18 -11.19 -9.82 -21.52
C LYS A 18 -10.90 -10.96 -20.53
N LEU A 19 -9.66 -11.40 -20.43
CA LEU A 19 -9.26 -12.47 -19.51
C LEU A 19 -9.34 -12.01 -18.06
N TYR A 20 -8.87 -10.80 -17.77
CA TYR A 20 -8.87 -10.27 -16.42
C TYR A 20 -10.29 -10.00 -15.92
N HIS A 21 -11.05 -9.12 -16.57
CA HIS A 21 -12.40 -8.75 -16.13
C HIS A 21 -13.42 -9.88 -16.30
N GLY A 22 -13.24 -10.75 -17.31
CA GLY A 22 -14.13 -11.88 -17.54
C GLY A 22 -13.98 -13.02 -16.53
N VAL A 23 -12.74 -13.24 -16.05
CA VAL A 23 -12.43 -14.42 -15.22
C VAL A 23 -11.56 -14.06 -14.02
N ALA A 24 -10.33 -13.55 -14.22
CA ALA A 24 -9.30 -13.52 -13.20
C ALA A 24 -9.64 -12.61 -12.02
N GLU A 25 -10.26 -11.46 -12.27
CA GLU A 25 -10.63 -10.48 -11.23
C GLU A 25 -11.52 -11.06 -10.12
N ARG A 26 -12.33 -12.08 -10.45
CA ARG A 26 -13.30 -12.68 -9.52
C ARG A 26 -12.80 -13.97 -8.87
N LEU A 27 -11.61 -14.43 -9.22
CA LEU A 27 -11.07 -15.65 -8.64
C LEU A 27 -10.60 -15.40 -7.20
N PRO A 28 -10.79 -16.38 -6.30
CA PRO A 28 -10.23 -16.30 -4.96
C PRO A 28 -8.71 -16.33 -5.02
N ILE A 29 -8.08 -15.63 -4.08
CA ILE A 29 -6.62 -15.54 -4.00
C ILE A 29 -6.10 -16.62 -3.08
N VAL A 30 -5.19 -17.45 -3.60
CA VAL A 30 -4.32 -18.33 -2.80
C VAL A 30 -2.97 -17.62 -2.70
N ASP A 31 -2.72 -16.99 -1.56
CA ASP A 31 -1.49 -16.25 -1.29
C ASP A 31 -0.43 -17.20 -0.74
N TYR A 32 0.39 -17.74 -1.65
CA TYR A 32 1.39 -18.77 -1.31
C TYR A 32 2.66 -18.21 -0.67
N HIS A 33 2.85 -16.90 -0.66
CA HIS A 33 4.02 -16.23 -0.06
C HIS A 33 3.70 -14.81 0.37
N ASN A 34 3.81 -14.53 1.67
CA ASN A 34 3.69 -13.16 2.21
C ASN A 34 4.39 -13.04 3.57
N HIS A 35 4.58 -11.77 4.00
CA HIS A 35 5.27 -11.43 5.24
C HIS A 35 4.33 -11.00 6.38
N LEU A 36 3.03 -11.08 6.22
CA LEU A 36 2.09 -10.81 7.30
C LEU A 36 2.14 -11.96 8.31
N SER A 37 2.58 -11.72 9.53
CA SER A 37 2.80 -12.76 10.52
C SER A 37 1.51 -13.38 11.03
N ALA A 38 1.56 -14.68 11.41
CA ALA A 38 0.43 -15.35 12.05
C ALA A 38 -0.01 -14.64 13.35
N LYS A 39 0.95 -14.03 14.08
CA LYS A 39 0.66 -13.24 15.28
C LYS A 39 -0.19 -12.02 14.96
N GLU A 40 0.14 -11.26 13.93
CA GLU A 40 -0.64 -10.07 13.54
C GLU A 40 -2.06 -10.44 13.14
N ILE A 41 -2.25 -11.56 12.43
CA ILE A 41 -3.58 -12.07 12.08
C ILE A 41 -4.35 -12.50 13.33
N PHE A 42 -3.67 -13.18 14.27
CA PHE A 42 -4.29 -13.61 15.51
C PHE A 42 -4.73 -12.43 16.38
N GLU A 43 -3.84 -11.47 16.59
CA GLU A 43 -4.12 -10.25 17.37
C GLU A 43 -5.13 -9.34 16.69
N ASN A 44 -5.16 -9.33 15.35
CA ASN A 44 -6.10 -8.59 14.50
C ASN A 44 -6.24 -7.10 14.86
N LYS A 45 -5.13 -6.47 15.24
CA LYS A 45 -5.14 -5.08 15.65
C LYS A 45 -5.23 -4.15 14.45
N GLN A 46 -6.09 -3.16 14.56
CA GLN A 46 -6.16 -2.08 13.59
C GLN A 46 -4.90 -1.19 13.69
N PRO A 47 -4.28 -0.80 12.55
CA PRO A 47 -3.21 0.18 12.58
C PRO A 47 -3.73 1.54 13.06
N LYS A 48 -2.88 2.31 13.74
CA LYS A 48 -3.25 3.64 14.24
C LYS A 48 -3.27 4.70 13.14
N ASN A 49 -2.44 4.52 12.12
CA ASN A 49 -2.28 5.44 11.00
C ASN A 49 -1.63 4.76 9.78
N ILE A 50 -1.55 5.46 8.67
CA ILE A 50 -1.00 4.94 7.41
C ILE A 50 0.52 4.67 7.51
N ALA A 51 1.30 5.40 8.33
CA ALA A 51 2.72 5.10 8.50
C ALA A 51 2.91 3.75 9.18
N GLN A 52 2.12 3.44 10.20
CA GLN A 52 2.16 2.13 10.85
C GLN A 52 1.77 1.02 9.88
N LEU A 53 0.73 1.24 9.06
CA LEU A 53 0.29 0.27 8.05
C LEU A 53 1.36 0.03 6.98
N TRP A 54 2.00 1.09 6.48
CA TRP A 54 2.90 1.01 5.33
C TRP A 54 4.37 0.82 5.69
N LEU A 55 4.82 1.42 6.80
CA LEU A 55 6.24 1.48 7.17
C LEU A 55 6.57 0.65 8.41
N GLY A 56 5.57 0.05 9.05
CA GLY A 56 5.78 -0.71 10.29
C GLY A 56 6.65 -1.94 10.13
N ALA A 57 6.55 -2.63 8.98
CA ALA A 57 7.28 -3.88 8.71
C ALA A 57 7.76 -4.02 7.24
N ASP A 58 7.47 -3.08 6.36
CA ASP A 58 7.79 -3.19 4.94
C ASP A 58 9.25 -2.80 4.67
N HIS A 59 10.12 -3.82 4.67
CA HIS A 59 11.55 -3.64 4.40
C HIS A 59 11.85 -3.21 2.94
N TYR A 60 10.93 -3.35 1.99
CA TYR A 60 11.11 -2.84 0.63
C TYR A 60 10.98 -1.32 0.59
N LYS A 61 9.98 -0.76 1.29
CA LYS A 61 9.83 0.68 1.46
C LYS A 61 11.03 1.28 2.21
N TRP A 62 11.48 0.63 3.29
CA TRP A 62 12.68 1.06 4.02
C TRP A 62 13.93 1.09 3.13
N ARG A 63 14.10 0.06 2.27
CA ARG A 63 15.23 0.00 1.34
C ARG A 63 15.17 1.13 0.31
N LEU A 64 13.99 1.45 -0.22
CA LEU A 64 13.79 2.55 -1.13
C LEU A 64 14.16 3.89 -0.48
N MET A 65 13.70 4.14 0.75
CA MET A 65 14.03 5.34 1.51
C MET A 65 15.55 5.46 1.76
N ARG A 66 16.21 4.37 2.14
CA ARG A 66 17.69 4.34 2.30
C ARG A 66 18.41 4.65 0.99
N ALA A 67 17.97 4.07 -0.11
CA ALA A 67 18.55 4.33 -1.43
C ALA A 67 18.39 5.81 -1.85
N ASN A 68 17.35 6.48 -1.38
CA ASN A 68 17.14 7.93 -1.58
C ASN A 68 17.85 8.82 -0.54
N GLY A 69 18.67 8.25 0.35
CA GLY A 69 19.46 8.99 1.33
C GLY A 69 18.70 9.45 2.57
N VAL A 70 17.49 8.90 2.83
CA VAL A 70 16.72 9.22 4.05
C VAL A 70 17.45 8.71 5.29
N PRO A 71 17.67 9.54 6.33
CA PRO A 71 18.33 9.12 7.55
C PRO A 71 17.58 8.00 8.29
N GLU A 72 18.30 7.05 8.89
CA GLU A 72 17.72 5.84 9.50
C GLU A 72 16.69 6.18 10.61
N ARG A 73 16.87 7.29 11.34
CA ARG A 73 15.88 7.72 12.34
C ARG A 73 14.49 7.98 11.74
N MET A 74 14.43 8.36 10.45
CA MET A 74 13.19 8.63 9.71
C MET A 74 12.62 7.36 9.05
N ILE A 75 13.28 6.22 9.17
CA ILE A 75 12.88 4.95 8.57
C ILE A 75 12.43 3.98 9.67
N THR A 76 13.37 3.41 10.39
CA THR A 76 13.12 2.45 11.48
C THR A 76 13.43 3.00 12.87
N GLY A 77 14.05 4.19 12.96
CA GLY A 77 14.42 4.81 14.22
C GLY A 77 13.25 5.50 14.94
N ASP A 78 13.56 6.52 15.74
CA ASP A 78 12.67 7.12 16.73
C ASP A 78 11.89 8.36 16.25
N ALA A 79 11.97 8.70 14.97
CA ALA A 79 11.20 9.83 14.44
C ALA A 79 9.68 9.60 14.57
N PRO A 80 8.88 10.66 14.76
CA PRO A 80 7.43 10.57 14.73
C PRO A 80 6.90 9.91 13.44
N GLU A 81 5.78 9.20 13.54
CA GLU A 81 5.23 8.41 12.43
C GLU A 81 4.81 9.28 11.24
N ASP A 82 4.29 10.48 11.47
CA ASP A 82 3.99 11.46 10.43
C ASP A 82 5.24 11.90 9.66
N GLN A 83 6.33 12.16 10.35
CA GLN A 83 7.60 12.52 9.71
C GLN A 83 8.16 11.38 8.86
N LYS A 84 8.04 10.13 9.33
CA LYS A 84 8.40 8.94 8.53
C LYS A 84 7.56 8.85 7.26
N PHE A 85 6.25 9.06 7.37
CA PHE A 85 5.36 9.07 6.21
C PHE A 85 5.71 10.19 5.23
N PHE A 86 6.01 11.41 5.72
CA PHE A 86 6.40 12.53 4.86
C PHE A 86 7.72 12.25 4.14
N ALA A 87 8.71 11.66 4.83
CA ALA A 87 9.96 11.24 4.20
C ALA A 87 9.75 10.16 3.12
N TYR A 88 8.81 9.25 3.31
CA TYR A 88 8.40 8.30 2.27
C TYR A 88 7.71 9.00 1.09
N ALA A 89 6.81 9.93 1.35
CA ALA A 89 6.13 10.71 0.33
C ALA A 89 7.09 11.53 -0.53
N GLU A 90 8.11 12.14 0.07
CA GLU A 90 9.18 12.83 -0.65
C GLU A 90 10.05 11.88 -1.49
N THR A 91 10.21 10.63 -1.03
CA THR A 91 11.00 9.61 -1.74
C THR A 91 10.25 9.05 -2.96
N LEU A 92 8.94 8.90 -2.87
CA LEU A 92 8.14 8.15 -3.84
C LEU A 92 8.23 8.68 -5.29
N PRO A 93 8.27 9.99 -5.59
CA PRO A 93 8.44 10.48 -6.95
C PRO A 93 9.73 10.04 -7.65
N TYR A 94 10.77 9.73 -6.90
CA TYR A 94 12.03 9.21 -7.46
C TYR A 94 11.97 7.71 -7.78
N ALA A 95 10.88 7.05 -7.42
CA ALA A 95 10.64 5.62 -7.65
C ALA A 95 9.81 5.33 -8.92
N ILE A 96 9.62 6.30 -9.82
CA ILE A 96 8.91 6.07 -11.09
C ILE A 96 9.57 4.90 -11.83
N GLY A 97 8.77 3.91 -12.24
CA GLY A 97 9.24 2.66 -12.84
C GLY A 97 9.52 1.54 -11.82
N ASN A 98 9.54 1.83 -10.53
CA ASN A 98 9.60 0.83 -9.47
C ASN A 98 8.18 0.41 -9.07
N PRO A 99 7.91 -0.89 -8.83
CA PRO A 99 6.59 -1.35 -8.38
C PRO A 99 6.03 -0.62 -7.17
N LEU A 100 6.86 -0.20 -6.21
CA LEU A 100 6.41 0.54 -5.03
C LEU A 100 5.70 1.86 -5.37
N TYR A 101 6.11 2.54 -6.47
CA TYR A 101 5.41 3.72 -6.94
C TYR A 101 3.97 3.40 -7.33
N HIS A 102 3.79 2.36 -8.13
CA HIS A 102 2.46 1.95 -8.58
C HIS A 102 1.62 1.37 -7.45
N TRP A 103 2.17 0.50 -6.64
CA TRP A 103 1.46 -0.14 -5.54
C TRP A 103 0.96 0.87 -4.51
N SER A 104 1.81 1.84 -4.11
CA SER A 104 1.38 2.89 -3.17
C SER A 104 0.19 3.68 -3.69
N HIS A 105 0.20 4.06 -4.97
CA HIS A 105 -0.92 4.78 -5.57
C HIS A 105 -2.16 3.91 -5.77
N LEU A 106 -2.01 2.63 -6.16
CA LEU A 106 -3.14 1.69 -6.22
C LEU A 106 -3.77 1.46 -4.85
N GLU A 107 -2.95 1.35 -3.81
CA GLU A 107 -3.44 1.23 -2.44
C GLU A 107 -4.21 2.49 -2.00
N LEU A 108 -3.69 3.69 -2.29
CA LEU A 108 -4.39 4.94 -2.02
C LEU A 108 -5.75 5.02 -2.71
N GLN A 109 -5.83 4.63 -3.98
CA GLN A 109 -7.08 4.61 -4.72
C GLN A 109 -8.07 3.58 -4.16
N ARG A 110 -7.64 2.32 -4.04
CA ARG A 110 -8.52 1.19 -3.75
C ARG A 110 -9.01 1.13 -2.31
N TYR A 111 -8.16 1.53 -1.37
CA TYR A 111 -8.47 1.41 0.06
C TYR A 111 -8.84 2.73 0.72
N PHE A 112 -8.34 3.84 0.18
CA PHE A 112 -8.52 5.17 0.78
C PHE A 112 -9.35 6.12 -0.06
N SER A 113 -9.65 5.78 -1.32
CA SER A 113 -10.33 6.65 -2.29
C SER A 113 -9.57 7.98 -2.49
N ILE A 114 -8.26 7.87 -2.61
CA ILE A 114 -7.35 9.00 -2.83
C ILE A 114 -6.68 8.82 -4.20
N ASP A 115 -7.03 9.67 -5.16
CA ASP A 115 -6.46 9.67 -6.52
C ASP A 115 -5.31 10.66 -6.66
N THR A 116 -5.11 11.53 -5.66
CA THR A 116 -4.01 12.50 -5.63
C THR A 116 -2.67 11.79 -5.58
N PRO A 117 -1.76 12.05 -6.54
CA PRO A 117 -0.42 11.47 -6.48
C PRO A 117 0.31 11.86 -5.21
N LEU A 118 0.94 10.88 -4.55
CA LEU A 118 1.69 11.09 -3.32
C LEU A 118 3.07 11.66 -3.62
N CYS A 119 3.35 12.83 -3.10
CA CYS A 119 4.64 13.51 -3.11
C CYS A 119 4.76 14.40 -1.87
N GLY A 120 5.90 15.11 -1.71
CA GLY A 120 6.09 16.03 -0.58
C GLY A 120 4.97 17.07 -0.45
N ASP A 121 4.53 17.67 -1.57
CA ASP A 121 3.52 18.72 -1.56
C ASP A 121 2.12 18.21 -1.16
N THR A 122 1.79 16.96 -1.45
CA THR A 122 0.48 16.35 -1.16
C THR A 122 0.47 15.52 0.12
N ALA A 123 1.63 15.30 0.73
CA ALA A 123 1.80 14.40 1.86
C ALA A 123 0.88 14.70 3.06
N ALA A 124 0.73 15.98 3.40
CA ALA A 124 -0.12 16.39 4.54
C ALA A 124 -1.60 16.10 4.30
N GLU A 125 -2.11 16.39 3.09
CA GLU A 125 -3.48 16.07 2.70
C GLU A 125 -3.73 14.56 2.72
N VAL A 126 -2.81 13.79 2.09
CA VAL A 126 -2.92 12.33 2.02
C VAL A 126 -2.86 11.71 3.42
N TRP A 127 -1.95 12.19 4.28
CA TRP A 127 -1.87 11.79 5.68
C TRP A 127 -3.19 11.95 6.41
N GLN A 128 -3.77 13.13 6.33
CA GLN A 128 -5.04 13.42 6.99
C GLN A 128 -6.16 12.50 6.49
N ARG A 129 -6.41 12.47 5.17
CA ARG A 129 -7.48 11.68 4.56
C ARG A 129 -7.34 10.18 4.82
N ALA A 130 -6.11 9.65 4.70
CA ALA A 130 -5.86 8.24 4.95
C ALA A 130 -6.12 7.87 6.42
N ASN A 131 -5.71 8.69 7.36
CA ASN A 131 -5.92 8.43 8.78
C ASN A 131 -7.39 8.58 9.19
N GLU A 132 -8.11 9.53 8.63
CA GLU A 132 -9.57 9.62 8.79
C GLU A 132 -10.26 8.34 8.29
N ARG A 133 -9.79 7.77 7.17
CA ARG A 133 -10.33 6.52 6.63
C ARG A 133 -9.97 5.31 7.52
N ILE A 134 -8.75 5.23 8.05
CA ILE A 134 -8.34 4.19 9.00
C ILE A 134 -9.19 4.26 10.28
N ALA A 135 -9.46 5.46 10.79
CA ALA A 135 -10.27 5.65 11.99
C ALA A 135 -11.71 5.11 11.85
N GLN A 136 -12.23 5.01 10.62
CA GLN A 136 -13.54 4.41 10.34
C GLN A 136 -13.56 2.88 10.43
N GLY A 137 -12.40 2.22 10.53
CA GLY A 137 -12.27 0.78 10.56
C GLY A 137 -12.05 0.11 9.19
N GLY A 138 -11.93 -1.21 9.19
CA GLY A 138 -11.75 -1.99 7.95
C GLY A 138 -10.30 -2.16 7.52
N PHE A 139 -9.33 -1.92 8.40
CA PHE A 139 -7.89 -2.02 8.13
C PHE A 139 -7.16 -3.01 9.04
N SER A 140 -7.89 -3.80 9.83
CA SER A 140 -7.26 -4.90 10.55
C SER A 140 -6.80 -6.01 9.59
N PRO A 141 -5.80 -6.82 9.94
CA PRO A 141 -5.28 -7.87 9.07
C PRO A 141 -6.35 -8.79 8.48
N ARG A 142 -7.31 -9.24 9.29
CA ARG A 142 -8.37 -10.13 8.81
C ARG A 142 -9.34 -9.42 7.86
N GLU A 143 -9.69 -8.17 8.14
CA GLU A 143 -10.56 -7.38 7.29
C GLU A 143 -9.94 -7.14 5.91
N LEU A 144 -8.65 -6.83 5.87
CA LEU A 144 -7.93 -6.65 4.61
C LEU A 144 -7.84 -7.96 3.82
N LEU A 145 -7.51 -9.08 4.46
CA LEU A 145 -7.46 -10.40 3.81
C LEU A 145 -8.82 -10.79 3.20
N LEU A 146 -9.90 -10.58 3.94
CA LEU A 146 -11.27 -10.86 3.46
C LEU A 146 -11.64 -9.92 2.31
N ARG A 147 -11.32 -8.65 2.42
CA ARG A 147 -11.63 -7.63 1.41
C ARG A 147 -11.01 -7.92 0.05
N VAL A 148 -9.80 -8.48 0.03
CA VAL A 148 -9.11 -8.83 -1.23
C VAL A 148 -9.39 -10.28 -1.69
N GLY A 149 -10.24 -11.02 -1.00
CA GLY A 149 -10.64 -12.36 -1.41
C GLY A 149 -9.58 -13.45 -1.19
N VAL A 150 -8.69 -13.29 -0.20
CA VAL A 150 -7.71 -14.32 0.17
C VAL A 150 -8.41 -15.46 0.90
N VAL A 151 -8.39 -16.65 0.32
CA VAL A 151 -9.00 -17.88 0.89
C VAL A 151 -8.01 -18.82 1.56
N ALA A 152 -6.73 -18.73 1.17
CA ALA A 152 -5.65 -19.46 1.80
C ALA A 152 -4.34 -18.66 1.69
N ARG A 153 -3.46 -18.83 2.67
CA ARG A 153 -2.18 -18.14 2.69
C ARG A 153 -1.10 -18.95 3.38
N CYS A 154 0.14 -18.77 2.91
CA CYS A 154 1.35 -19.24 3.58
C CYS A 154 2.16 -18.02 4.07
N THR A 155 2.47 -17.98 5.36
CA THR A 155 3.35 -16.94 5.93
C THR A 155 4.75 -17.50 6.01
N THR A 156 5.76 -16.70 5.76
CA THR A 156 7.18 -17.00 5.88
C THR A 156 7.78 -16.30 7.08
#